data_32a1af5d37866ee9e2b40033e2d81e58
#
_entry.id   32a1af5d37866ee9e2b40033e2d81e58
#
_cell.length_a   1.000
_cell.length_b   1.000
_cell.length_c   1.000
_cell.angle_alpha   90.00
_cell.angle_beta   90.00
_cell.angle_gamma   90.00
#
_symmetry.space_group_name_H-M   'P 1'
#
loop_
_entity.id
_entity.type
_entity.pdbx_description
1 polymer ?
#
loop_
_entity_poly.entity_id
_entity_poly.type
_entity_poly.pdbx_seq_one_letter_code
_entity_poly.pdbx_strand_id
1 'polypeptide(L)'
;MIRRRWEDLAFDCLICVFCKLGFEDLTIAVPFVCRSWNKASLDPQCWRVLDFKDLDFSTKSKFIARFKELYQLQSFSFSSFLKLCISKSHGSVMELRIPSLFGASLHQDLVLTSIQCPKLKVLSLPTLIWNDDKQLPGLMCSWKEMEALEMIWKPISFLKMLEQIMLHCPNFHELNLCGFLNGKDAQAMIRCLPKLKRLLMSASFLRKDDLVMILDGCKDLEEVDVSRCRGLDVDDVLLKKAAKLSKFEFQGCKPEEIYGNGYNNYDDLFMELVFGY
;
A
#
# COMPACT_ATOMS: atom_id res chain seq x y z
N MET A 1 30.63 -21.75 -32.30
CA MET A 1 29.81 -20.80 -31.50
C MET A 1 29.47 -21.48 -30.19
N ILE A 2 30.01 -21.01 -29.07
CA ILE A 2 29.64 -21.51 -27.75
C ILE A 2 28.23 -20.99 -27.45
N ARG A 3 27.23 -21.86 -27.48
CA ARG A 3 25.87 -21.51 -26.97
C ARG A 3 26.00 -21.20 -25.50
N ARG A 4 25.99 -19.92 -25.12
CA ARG A 4 25.88 -19.50 -23.74
C ARG A 4 24.50 -19.95 -23.23
N ARG A 5 24.49 -20.85 -22.26
CA ARG A 5 23.25 -21.33 -21.60
C ARG A 5 22.93 -20.40 -20.44
N TRP A 6 21.66 -20.10 -20.25
CA TRP A 6 21.18 -19.31 -19.12
C TRP A 6 21.54 -19.94 -17.76
N GLU A 7 21.62 -21.26 -17.71
CA GLU A 7 22.03 -22.02 -16.51
C GLU A 7 23.51 -21.81 -16.13
N ASP A 8 24.33 -21.31 -17.06
CA ASP A 8 25.75 -21.02 -16.86
C ASP A 8 26.01 -19.57 -16.39
N LEU A 9 24.94 -18.76 -16.18
CA LEU A 9 25.09 -17.42 -15.62
C LEU A 9 25.66 -17.49 -14.20
N ALA A 10 26.54 -16.51 -13.88
CA ALA A 10 27.01 -16.31 -12.52
C ALA A 10 25.82 -16.13 -11.55
N PHE A 11 25.95 -16.67 -10.36
CA PHE A 11 24.89 -16.68 -9.34
C PHE A 11 24.34 -15.28 -9.06
N ASP A 12 25.22 -14.28 -8.90
CA ASP A 12 24.83 -12.89 -8.65
C ASP A 12 24.06 -12.29 -9.83
N CYS A 13 24.39 -12.68 -11.06
CA CYS A 13 23.64 -12.24 -12.25
C CYS A 13 22.22 -12.82 -12.26
N LEU A 14 22.07 -14.09 -11.87
CA LEU A 14 20.73 -14.71 -11.72
C LEU A 14 19.90 -13.97 -10.69
N ILE A 15 20.46 -13.67 -9.51
CA ILE A 15 19.77 -12.90 -8.47
C ILE A 15 19.33 -11.54 -8.99
N CYS A 16 20.22 -10.79 -9.66
CA CYS A 16 19.89 -9.50 -10.25
C CYS A 16 18.71 -9.57 -11.25
N VAL A 17 18.66 -10.64 -12.07
CA VAL A 17 17.54 -10.89 -12.99
C VAL A 17 16.27 -11.21 -12.20
N PHE A 18 16.37 -12.13 -11.22
CA PHE A 18 15.20 -12.60 -10.47
C PHE A 18 14.56 -11.51 -9.60
N CYS A 19 15.36 -10.55 -9.09
CA CYS A 19 14.84 -9.36 -8.40
C CYS A 19 14.00 -8.45 -9.32
N LYS A 20 13.99 -8.68 -10.64
CA LYS A 20 13.19 -7.92 -11.62
C LYS A 20 11.97 -8.68 -12.12
N LEU A 21 11.82 -9.94 -11.75
CA LEU A 21 10.70 -10.77 -12.16
C LEU A 21 9.46 -10.47 -11.32
N GLY A 22 8.29 -10.69 -11.92
CA GLY A 22 7.04 -10.72 -11.20
C GLY A 22 6.99 -11.89 -10.21
N PHE A 23 6.11 -11.75 -9.21
CA PHE A 23 5.99 -12.70 -8.11
C PHE A 23 5.57 -14.10 -8.57
N GLU A 24 4.71 -14.15 -9.59
CA GLU A 24 4.27 -15.39 -10.22
C GLU A 24 5.46 -16.17 -10.77
N ASP A 25 6.29 -15.53 -11.60
CA ASP A 25 7.47 -16.19 -12.18
C ASP A 25 8.45 -16.66 -11.10
N LEU A 26 8.68 -15.85 -10.10
CA LEU A 26 9.60 -16.15 -9.00
C LEU A 26 9.15 -17.37 -8.19
N THR A 27 7.84 -17.63 -8.11
CA THR A 27 7.27 -18.71 -7.29
C THR A 27 6.93 -19.96 -8.07
N ILE A 28 6.46 -19.88 -9.33
CA ILE A 28 5.96 -21.02 -10.09
C ILE A 28 6.73 -21.35 -11.36
N ALA A 29 7.67 -20.51 -11.80
CA ALA A 29 8.48 -20.78 -12.99
C ALA A 29 9.95 -21.00 -12.63
N VAL A 30 10.62 -20.00 -12.08
CA VAL A 30 12.07 -19.98 -11.81
C VAL A 30 12.55 -21.19 -10.98
N PRO A 31 11.89 -21.59 -9.88
CA PRO A 31 12.38 -22.69 -9.04
C PRO A 31 12.42 -24.04 -9.73
N PHE A 32 11.69 -24.19 -10.85
CA PHE A 32 11.51 -25.46 -11.56
C PHE A 32 12.33 -25.57 -12.85
N VAL A 33 13.14 -24.54 -13.19
CA VAL A 33 13.97 -24.57 -14.39
C VAL A 33 15.19 -25.48 -14.22
N CYS A 34 16.01 -25.22 -13.20
CA CYS A 34 17.18 -26.04 -12.85
C CYS A 34 17.64 -25.77 -11.40
N ARG A 35 18.61 -26.55 -10.91
CA ARG A 35 19.11 -26.41 -9.53
C ARG A 35 19.75 -25.06 -9.23
N SER A 36 20.50 -24.48 -10.18
CA SER A 36 21.12 -23.16 -9.97
C SER A 36 20.08 -22.06 -9.87
N TRP A 37 19.04 -22.10 -10.69
CA TRP A 37 17.93 -21.16 -10.65
C TRP A 37 17.10 -21.31 -9.37
N ASN A 38 16.80 -22.55 -8.99
CA ASN A 38 16.13 -22.81 -7.71
C ASN A 38 16.91 -22.21 -6.54
N LYS A 39 18.25 -22.45 -6.48
CA LYS A 39 19.07 -21.91 -5.42
C LYS A 39 19.10 -20.37 -5.45
N ALA A 40 19.23 -19.75 -6.63
CA ALA A 40 19.26 -18.30 -6.77
C ALA A 40 17.90 -17.67 -6.42
N SER A 41 16.77 -18.34 -6.71
CA SER A 41 15.44 -17.84 -6.33
C SER A 41 15.18 -17.82 -4.81
N LEU A 42 16.00 -18.52 -4.04
CA LEU A 42 15.92 -18.53 -2.58
C LEU A 42 16.74 -17.41 -1.93
N ASP A 43 17.51 -16.63 -2.72
CA ASP A 43 18.26 -15.50 -2.17
C ASP A 43 17.33 -14.46 -1.57
N PRO A 44 17.57 -13.98 -0.33
CA PRO A 44 16.72 -13.00 0.34
C PRO A 44 16.49 -11.70 -0.45
N GLN A 45 17.41 -11.34 -1.34
CA GLN A 45 17.28 -10.15 -2.17
C GLN A 45 16.08 -10.23 -3.12
N CYS A 46 15.73 -11.43 -3.60
CA CYS A 46 14.57 -11.67 -4.46
C CYS A 46 13.23 -11.46 -3.71
N TRP A 47 13.25 -11.43 -2.37
CA TRP A 47 12.07 -11.37 -1.50
C TRP A 47 11.97 -10.05 -0.71
N ARG A 48 12.69 -9.00 -1.15
CA ARG A 48 12.63 -7.68 -0.52
C ARG A 48 11.34 -6.93 -0.81
N VAL A 49 10.76 -7.18 -1.98
CA VAL A 49 9.49 -6.58 -2.42
C VAL A 49 8.47 -7.71 -2.53
N LEU A 50 7.47 -7.69 -1.67
CA LEU A 50 6.36 -8.62 -1.67
C LEU A 50 5.10 -7.91 -2.16
N ASP A 51 4.98 -7.78 -3.48
CA ASP A 51 3.82 -7.16 -4.12
C ASP A 51 2.84 -8.22 -4.61
N PHE A 52 1.70 -8.31 -3.91
CA PHE A 52 0.65 -9.26 -4.23
C PHE A 52 -0.56 -8.62 -4.93
N LYS A 53 -0.52 -7.31 -5.25
CA LYS A 53 -1.69 -6.59 -5.78
C LYS A 53 -2.18 -7.16 -7.09
N ASP A 54 -1.27 -7.56 -7.98
CA ASP A 54 -1.59 -8.05 -9.32
C ASP A 54 -1.89 -9.55 -9.36
N LEU A 55 -1.74 -10.26 -8.24
CA LEU A 55 -2.06 -11.68 -8.17
C LEU A 55 -3.55 -11.91 -7.87
N ASP A 56 -4.17 -12.76 -8.68
CA ASP A 56 -5.54 -13.20 -8.45
C ASP A 56 -5.56 -14.29 -7.36
N PHE A 57 -6.17 -13.98 -6.21
CA PHE A 57 -6.39 -14.93 -5.11
C PHE A 57 -7.81 -15.49 -5.06
N SER A 58 -8.61 -15.34 -6.12
CA SER A 58 -9.94 -15.94 -6.21
C SER A 58 -9.86 -17.47 -6.34
N THR A 59 -10.99 -18.13 -6.11
CA THR A 59 -11.10 -19.60 -6.25
C THR A 59 -10.87 -20.10 -7.69
N LYS A 60 -10.93 -19.20 -8.68
CA LYS A 60 -10.71 -19.49 -10.10
C LYS A 60 -9.30 -19.12 -10.58
N SER A 61 -8.45 -18.68 -9.68
CA SER A 61 -7.08 -18.23 -10.00
C SER A 61 -6.24 -19.32 -10.65
N LYS A 62 -5.70 -19.02 -11.82
CA LYS A 62 -4.74 -19.88 -12.51
C LYS A 62 -3.44 -20.00 -11.74
N PHE A 63 -3.01 -18.91 -11.09
CA PHE A 63 -1.85 -18.90 -10.22
C PHE A 63 -2.00 -19.89 -9.07
N ILE A 64 -3.12 -19.83 -8.33
CA ILE A 64 -3.38 -20.75 -7.21
C ILE A 64 -3.43 -22.20 -7.68
N ALA A 65 -4.12 -22.47 -8.79
CA ALA A 65 -4.21 -23.83 -9.35
C ALA A 65 -2.81 -24.38 -9.68
N ARG A 66 -1.98 -23.59 -10.37
CA ARG A 66 -0.62 -23.97 -10.74
C ARG A 66 0.30 -24.10 -9.53
N PHE A 67 0.21 -23.20 -8.57
CA PHE A 67 0.98 -23.25 -7.32
C PHE A 67 0.66 -24.54 -6.53
N LYS A 68 -0.62 -24.85 -6.37
CA LYS A 68 -1.05 -26.11 -5.69
C LYS A 68 -0.52 -27.35 -6.38
N GLU A 69 -0.58 -27.40 -7.72
CA GLU A 69 -0.07 -28.53 -8.50
C GLU A 69 1.44 -28.71 -8.28
N LEU A 70 2.23 -27.65 -8.45
CA LEU A 70 3.69 -27.69 -8.37
C LEU A 70 4.21 -28.04 -6.96
N TYR A 71 3.55 -27.51 -5.93
CA TYR A 71 3.93 -27.75 -4.53
C TYR A 71 3.13 -28.90 -3.88
N GLN A 72 2.31 -29.61 -4.63
CA GLN A 72 1.49 -30.77 -4.19
C GLN A 72 0.61 -30.44 -2.96
N LEU A 73 -0.03 -29.25 -2.98
CA LEU A 73 -0.85 -28.76 -1.89
C LEU A 73 -2.33 -29.13 -2.07
N GLN A 74 -2.98 -29.59 -0.99
CA GLN A 74 -4.41 -29.85 -0.99
C GLN A 74 -5.24 -28.54 -0.96
N SER A 75 -4.78 -27.55 -0.22
CA SER A 75 -5.45 -26.25 -0.06
C SER A 75 -4.47 -25.10 -0.20
N PHE A 76 -5.00 -23.91 -0.47
CA PHE A 76 -4.24 -22.67 -0.51
C PHE A 76 -4.84 -21.68 0.50
N SER A 77 -3.98 -20.97 1.21
CA SER A 77 -4.34 -19.87 2.08
C SER A 77 -3.35 -18.73 1.83
N PHE A 78 -3.87 -17.51 1.66
CA PHE A 78 -3.02 -16.33 1.51
C PHE A 78 -2.06 -16.16 2.69
N SER A 79 -2.55 -16.31 3.91
CA SER A 79 -1.71 -16.18 5.12
C SER A 79 -0.56 -17.18 5.14
N SER A 80 -0.79 -18.44 4.73
CA SER A 80 0.28 -19.43 4.62
C SER A 80 1.29 -19.08 3.52
N PHE A 81 0.81 -18.56 2.41
CA PHE A 81 1.64 -18.11 1.29
C PHE A 81 2.47 -16.88 1.69
N LEU A 82 1.87 -15.88 2.31
CA LEU A 82 2.56 -14.71 2.85
C LEU A 82 3.66 -15.11 3.85
N LYS A 83 3.34 -16.01 4.79
CA LYS A 83 4.32 -16.53 5.76
C LYS A 83 5.50 -17.22 5.07
N LEU A 84 5.25 -18.01 4.02
CA LEU A 84 6.32 -18.62 3.22
C LEU A 84 7.22 -17.56 2.59
N CYS A 85 6.64 -16.51 1.98
CA CYS A 85 7.38 -15.45 1.31
C CYS A 85 8.21 -14.62 2.29
N ILE A 86 7.62 -14.24 3.42
CA ILE A 86 8.32 -13.54 4.50
C ILE A 86 9.49 -14.40 5.02
N SER A 87 9.30 -15.70 5.23
CA SER A 87 10.36 -16.59 5.70
C SER A 87 11.55 -16.64 4.74
N LYS A 88 11.30 -16.64 3.41
CA LYS A 88 12.37 -16.60 2.39
C LYS A 88 13.15 -15.29 2.38
N SER A 89 12.55 -14.20 2.81
CA SER A 89 13.21 -12.90 2.89
C SER A 89 14.25 -12.80 4.02
N HIS A 90 14.22 -13.69 5.00
CA HIS A 90 15.07 -13.63 6.18
C HIS A 90 15.10 -12.24 6.86
N GLY A 91 13.94 -11.59 6.97
CA GLY A 91 13.79 -10.27 7.58
C GLY A 91 14.22 -9.08 6.69
N SER A 92 14.45 -9.31 5.39
CA SER A 92 14.89 -8.28 4.46
C SER A 92 13.75 -7.60 3.69
N VAL A 93 12.48 -7.90 3.99
CA VAL A 93 11.32 -7.25 3.36
C VAL A 93 11.39 -5.74 3.58
N MET A 94 11.34 -5.00 2.49
CA MET A 94 11.30 -3.54 2.45
C MET A 94 9.94 -3.01 1.99
N GLU A 95 9.27 -3.75 1.12
CA GLU A 95 7.94 -3.39 0.62
C GLU A 95 7.00 -4.58 0.77
N LEU A 96 5.81 -4.32 1.30
CA LEU A 96 4.72 -5.29 1.37
C LEU A 96 3.43 -4.64 0.86
N ARG A 97 2.86 -5.22 -0.20
CA ARG A 97 1.59 -4.78 -0.78
C ARG A 97 0.59 -5.91 -0.72
N ILE A 98 -0.39 -5.81 0.20
CA ILE A 98 -1.41 -6.83 0.42
C ILE A 98 -2.60 -6.59 -0.53
N PRO A 99 -3.09 -7.63 -1.21
CA PRO A 99 -4.23 -7.51 -2.13
C PRO A 99 -5.55 -7.39 -1.37
N SER A 100 -6.61 -6.98 -2.05
CA SER A 100 -7.96 -7.04 -1.51
C SER A 100 -8.43 -8.49 -1.35
N LEU A 101 -8.60 -8.92 -0.11
CA LEU A 101 -9.10 -10.24 0.26
C LEU A 101 -10.48 -10.06 0.88
N PHE A 102 -11.54 -10.22 0.10
CA PHE A 102 -12.91 -9.93 0.50
C PHE A 102 -13.28 -10.50 1.89
N GLY A 103 -13.44 -9.62 2.88
CA GLY A 103 -13.91 -9.95 4.23
C GLY A 103 -12.96 -10.78 5.09
N ALA A 104 -11.76 -11.10 4.60
CA ALA A 104 -10.77 -11.82 5.40
C ALA A 104 -10.11 -10.91 6.43
N SER A 105 -9.94 -11.42 7.67
CA SER A 105 -9.12 -10.75 8.67
C SER A 105 -7.65 -10.87 8.31
N LEU A 106 -6.94 -9.74 8.38
CA LEU A 106 -5.50 -9.63 8.18
C LEU A 106 -4.72 -9.52 9.51
N HIS A 107 -5.42 -9.58 10.65
CA HIS A 107 -4.79 -9.33 11.94
C HIS A 107 -3.55 -10.19 12.17
N GLN A 108 -3.65 -11.50 11.99
CA GLN A 108 -2.52 -12.41 12.21
C GLN A 108 -1.39 -12.16 11.21
N ASP A 109 -1.72 -11.80 9.97
CA ASP A 109 -0.74 -11.48 8.93
C ASP A 109 0.00 -10.18 9.24
N LEU A 110 -0.69 -9.16 9.75
CA LEU A 110 -0.09 -7.90 10.18
C LEU A 110 0.78 -8.07 11.44
N VAL A 111 0.35 -8.88 12.41
CA VAL A 111 1.17 -9.24 13.57
C VAL A 111 2.43 -9.99 13.14
N LEU A 112 2.31 -10.99 12.26
CA LEU A 112 3.46 -11.69 11.71
C LEU A 112 4.43 -10.73 11.01
N THR A 113 3.91 -9.84 10.19
CA THR A 113 4.69 -8.84 9.45
C THR A 113 5.41 -7.89 10.41
N SER A 114 4.73 -7.45 11.48
CA SER A 114 5.32 -6.55 12.47
C SER A 114 6.52 -7.16 13.20
N ILE A 115 6.53 -8.48 13.36
CA ILE A 115 7.61 -9.21 14.03
C ILE A 115 8.74 -9.55 13.04
N GLN A 116 8.40 -10.00 11.84
CA GLN A 116 9.37 -10.59 10.90
C GLN A 116 9.88 -9.63 9.82
N CYS A 117 9.29 -8.44 9.67
CA CYS A 117 9.71 -7.45 8.66
C CYS A 117 10.18 -6.14 9.31
N PRO A 118 11.28 -6.14 10.10
CA PRO A 118 11.73 -4.95 10.83
C PRO A 118 12.27 -3.83 9.90
N LYS A 119 12.60 -4.16 8.65
CA LYS A 119 13.13 -3.23 7.63
C LYS A 119 12.05 -2.71 6.67
N LEU A 120 10.77 -2.89 7.04
CA LEU A 120 9.66 -2.48 6.19
C LEU A 120 9.63 -0.95 6.04
N LYS A 121 9.65 -0.50 4.78
CA LYS A 121 9.62 0.91 4.37
C LYS A 121 8.29 1.30 3.75
N VAL A 122 7.71 0.41 2.96
CA VAL A 122 6.44 0.63 2.27
C VAL A 122 5.44 -0.44 2.67
N LEU A 123 4.31 -0.02 3.22
CA LEU A 123 3.19 -0.89 3.52
C LEU A 123 1.96 -0.44 2.73
N SER A 124 1.39 -1.35 1.95
CA SER A 124 0.13 -1.11 1.25
C SER A 124 -0.93 -2.09 1.72
N LEU A 125 -2.04 -1.55 2.20
CA LEU A 125 -3.13 -2.29 2.82
C LEU A 125 -4.43 -2.15 2.01
N PRO A 126 -5.21 -3.23 1.88
CA PRO A 126 -6.59 -3.15 1.41
C PRO A 126 -7.48 -2.44 2.43
N THR A 127 -8.77 -2.33 2.11
CA THR A 127 -9.77 -1.94 3.11
C THR A 127 -9.80 -2.95 4.25
N LEU A 128 -9.57 -2.48 5.47
CA LEU A 128 -9.50 -3.33 6.65
C LEU A 128 -10.89 -3.55 7.25
N ILE A 129 -11.14 -4.73 7.79
CA ILE A 129 -12.30 -4.96 8.64
C ILE A 129 -12.11 -4.25 10.00
N TRP A 130 -13.21 -3.98 10.70
CA TRP A 130 -13.23 -3.22 11.96
C TRP A 130 -12.19 -3.65 12.99
N ASN A 131 -12.05 -4.96 13.21
CA ASN A 131 -11.12 -5.46 14.22
C ASN A 131 -9.66 -5.24 13.84
N ASP A 132 -9.30 -5.40 12.57
CA ASP A 132 -7.94 -5.21 12.06
C ASP A 132 -7.56 -3.74 12.08
N ASP A 133 -8.49 -2.87 11.66
CA ASP A 133 -8.36 -1.41 11.72
C ASP A 133 -8.04 -0.94 13.14
N LYS A 134 -8.83 -1.37 14.14
CA LYS A 134 -8.65 -0.97 15.54
C LYS A 134 -7.28 -1.34 16.12
N GLN A 135 -6.66 -2.40 15.60
CA GLN A 135 -5.39 -2.92 16.11
C GLN A 135 -4.17 -2.37 15.35
N LEU A 136 -4.36 -1.88 14.13
CA LEU A 136 -3.29 -1.37 13.27
C LEU A 136 -2.40 -0.32 13.95
N PRO A 137 -2.91 0.68 14.70
CA PRO A 137 -2.06 1.65 15.37
C PRO A 137 -1.02 1.03 16.31
N GLY A 138 -1.39 -0.04 17.02
CA GLY A 138 -0.49 -0.75 17.94
C GLY A 138 0.68 -1.45 17.25
N LEU A 139 0.60 -1.72 15.96
CA LEU A 139 1.65 -2.38 15.18
C LEU A 139 2.67 -1.38 14.59
N MET A 140 2.33 -0.09 14.49
CA MET A 140 3.19 0.94 13.90
C MET A 140 4.55 1.05 14.61
N CYS A 141 4.62 0.79 15.91
CA CYS A 141 5.86 0.84 16.69
C CYS A 141 6.92 -0.18 16.22
N SER A 142 6.54 -1.21 15.49
CA SER A 142 7.44 -2.25 14.97
C SER A 142 8.15 -1.83 13.68
N TRP A 143 7.58 -0.90 12.91
CA TRP A 143 8.09 -0.52 11.59
C TRP A 143 8.81 0.83 11.62
N LYS A 144 9.94 0.86 12.32
CA LYS A 144 10.73 2.09 12.55
C LYS A 144 11.33 2.69 11.28
N GLU A 145 11.50 1.88 10.24
CA GLU A 145 12.04 2.31 8.94
C GLU A 145 10.92 2.71 7.96
N MET A 146 9.64 2.76 8.39
CA MET A 146 8.53 3.06 7.51
C MET A 146 8.65 4.46 6.91
N GLU A 147 8.58 4.53 5.60
CA GLU A 147 8.69 5.72 4.75
C GLU A 147 7.33 6.07 4.11
N ALA A 148 6.54 5.04 3.74
CA ALA A 148 5.28 5.20 3.02
C ALA A 148 4.19 4.24 3.53
N LEU A 149 2.95 4.75 3.58
CA LEU A 149 1.75 3.97 3.85
C LEU A 149 0.70 4.23 2.78
N GLU A 150 0.24 3.16 2.15
CA GLU A 150 -0.86 3.18 1.20
C GLU A 150 -2.06 2.44 1.78
N MET A 151 -3.24 3.02 1.71
CA MET A 151 -4.49 2.40 2.15
C MET A 151 -5.58 2.64 1.13
N ILE A 152 -6.29 1.59 0.72
CA ILE A 152 -7.42 1.74 -0.22
C ILE A 152 -8.51 2.63 0.37
N TRP A 153 -8.71 2.54 1.71
CA TRP A 153 -9.69 3.36 2.41
C TRP A 153 -9.15 3.85 3.75
N LYS A 154 -9.47 5.10 4.11
CA LYS A 154 -9.09 5.71 5.39
C LYS A 154 -9.62 4.88 6.57
N PRO A 155 -8.76 4.40 7.48
CA PRO A 155 -9.18 3.60 8.62
C PRO A 155 -9.93 4.47 9.65
N ILE A 156 -10.80 3.86 10.42
CA ILE A 156 -11.50 4.54 11.52
C ILE A 156 -10.51 4.96 12.61
N SER A 157 -9.45 4.17 12.79
CA SER A 157 -8.35 4.44 13.73
C SER A 157 -7.35 5.49 13.23
N PHE A 158 -7.63 6.19 12.13
CA PHE A 158 -6.70 7.07 11.40
C PHE A 158 -5.93 8.05 12.31
N LEU A 159 -6.63 8.78 13.17
CA LEU A 159 -5.98 9.75 14.07
C LEU A 159 -4.97 9.10 15.01
N LYS A 160 -5.32 7.94 15.59
CA LYS A 160 -4.41 7.18 16.46
C LYS A 160 -3.24 6.61 15.66
N MET A 161 -3.48 6.17 14.44
CA MET A 161 -2.43 5.67 13.55
C MET A 161 -1.41 6.77 13.23
N LEU A 162 -1.84 7.98 12.90
CA LEU A 162 -0.95 9.13 12.67
C LEU A 162 -0.09 9.46 13.90
N GLU A 163 -0.67 9.40 15.10
CA GLU A 163 0.07 9.61 16.35
C GLU A 163 1.18 8.55 16.54
N GLN A 164 0.91 7.29 16.21
CA GLN A 164 1.92 6.24 16.29
C GLN A 164 3.00 6.38 15.22
N ILE A 165 2.64 6.80 14.01
CA ILE A 165 3.61 7.11 12.93
C ILE A 165 4.54 8.24 13.40
N MET A 166 3.99 9.31 13.96
CA MET A 166 4.79 10.44 14.50
C MET A 166 5.81 9.97 15.54
N LEU A 167 5.42 9.05 16.43
CA LEU A 167 6.27 8.58 17.53
C LEU A 167 7.34 7.58 17.08
N HIS A 168 7.05 6.76 16.09
CA HIS A 168 7.87 5.58 15.79
C HIS A 168 8.50 5.55 14.39
N CYS A 169 7.99 6.35 13.42
CA CYS A 169 8.42 6.31 12.03
C CYS A 169 9.10 7.64 11.61
N PRO A 170 10.34 7.92 12.03
CA PRO A 170 11.00 9.22 11.85
C PRO A 170 11.25 9.60 10.37
N ASN A 171 11.24 8.62 9.47
CA ASN A 171 11.49 8.79 8.04
C ASN A 171 10.21 8.81 7.19
N PHE A 172 9.04 8.81 7.84
CA PHE A 172 7.76 8.79 7.14
C PHE A 172 7.55 10.09 6.34
N HIS A 173 7.28 9.94 5.04
CA HIS A 173 7.16 11.09 4.14
C HIS A 173 6.12 10.90 3.02
N GLU A 174 5.48 9.73 2.92
CA GLU A 174 4.45 9.46 1.91
C GLU A 174 3.20 8.84 2.53
N LEU A 175 2.04 9.45 2.23
CA LEU A 175 0.74 8.95 2.62
C LEU A 175 -0.17 8.88 1.38
N ASN A 176 -0.68 7.69 1.09
CA ASN A 176 -1.67 7.46 0.04
C ASN A 176 -2.91 6.82 0.64
N LEU A 177 -4.05 7.48 0.53
CA LEU A 177 -5.33 6.96 1.01
C LEU A 177 -6.50 7.57 0.27
N CYS A 178 -7.62 6.85 0.25
CA CYS A 178 -8.90 7.34 -0.19
C CYS A 178 -9.87 7.39 1.00
N GLY A 179 -10.88 8.25 0.96
CA GLY A 179 -11.94 8.28 1.95
C GLY A 179 -12.50 9.66 2.25
N PHE A 180 -13.30 9.74 3.31
CA PHE A 180 -13.83 10.99 3.80
C PHE A 180 -12.82 11.68 4.72
N LEU A 181 -12.33 12.84 4.29
CA LEU A 181 -11.35 13.64 5.03
C LEU A 181 -11.99 14.95 5.50
N ASN A 182 -11.72 15.31 6.73
CA ASN A 182 -12.28 16.52 7.35
C ASN A 182 -11.20 17.31 8.10
N GLY A 183 -11.57 18.46 8.67
CA GLY A 183 -10.64 19.36 9.34
C GLY A 183 -9.87 18.74 10.50
N LYS A 184 -10.42 17.73 11.21
CA LYS A 184 -9.68 17.01 12.26
C LYS A 184 -8.56 16.14 11.67
N ASP A 185 -8.84 15.50 10.53
CA ASP A 185 -7.85 14.70 9.81
C ASP A 185 -6.74 15.62 9.28
N ALA A 186 -7.09 16.76 8.67
CA ALA A 186 -6.13 17.75 8.20
C ALA A 186 -5.22 18.26 9.33
N GLN A 187 -5.79 18.63 10.48
CA GLN A 187 -5.03 19.07 11.65
C GLN A 187 -4.10 17.98 12.18
N ALA A 188 -4.56 16.73 12.20
CA ALA A 188 -3.74 15.61 12.64
C ALA A 188 -2.58 15.35 11.67
N MET A 189 -2.81 15.40 10.36
CA MET A 189 -1.72 15.28 9.36
C MET A 189 -0.64 16.34 9.57
N ILE A 190 -1.04 17.61 9.73
CA ILE A 190 -0.12 18.74 9.97
C ILE A 190 0.72 18.51 11.23
N ARG A 191 0.06 18.08 12.31
CA ARG A 191 0.71 17.86 13.61
C ARG A 191 1.64 16.65 13.60
N CYS A 192 1.17 15.53 13.01
CA CYS A 192 1.82 14.23 13.15
C CYS A 192 2.80 13.90 12.01
N LEU A 193 2.66 14.54 10.85
CA LEU A 193 3.46 14.25 9.66
C LEU A 193 4.23 15.50 9.16
N PRO A 194 5.11 16.10 9.98
CA PRO A 194 5.79 17.35 9.62
C PRO A 194 6.73 17.22 8.41
N LYS A 195 7.22 16.02 8.12
CA LYS A 195 8.11 15.71 6.98
C LYS A 195 7.38 15.14 5.77
N LEU A 196 6.05 15.28 5.71
CA LEU A 196 5.24 14.73 4.61
C LEU A 196 5.61 15.44 3.30
N LYS A 197 6.06 14.65 2.31
CA LYS A 197 6.45 15.12 0.98
C LYS A 197 5.43 14.77 -0.09
N ARG A 198 4.81 13.59 0.03
CA ARG A 198 3.84 13.09 -0.95
C ARG A 198 2.53 12.76 -0.26
N LEU A 199 1.45 13.39 -0.72
CA LEU A 199 0.10 13.17 -0.23
C LEU A 199 -0.83 12.86 -1.39
N LEU A 200 -1.25 11.60 -1.48
CA LEU A 200 -2.11 11.10 -2.53
C LEU A 200 -3.47 10.77 -1.94
N MET A 201 -4.51 11.52 -2.33
CA MET A 201 -5.86 11.40 -1.79
C MET A 201 -6.90 11.31 -2.93
N SER A 202 -6.50 10.74 -4.06
CA SER A 202 -7.38 10.65 -5.22
C SER A 202 -8.70 9.93 -4.89
N ALA A 203 -9.79 10.33 -5.57
CA ALA A 203 -11.14 9.79 -5.37
C ALA A 203 -11.68 9.89 -3.91
N SER A 204 -11.22 10.86 -3.15
CA SER A 204 -11.67 11.13 -1.78
C SER A 204 -12.77 12.19 -1.74
N PHE A 205 -13.44 12.30 -0.58
CA PHE A 205 -14.18 13.50 -0.23
C PHE A 205 -13.30 14.42 0.60
N LEU A 206 -13.07 15.66 0.08
CA LEU A 206 -12.17 16.62 0.71
C LEU A 206 -12.68 18.03 0.43
N ARG A 207 -12.86 18.84 1.47
CA ARG A 207 -13.24 20.24 1.30
C ARG A 207 -12.02 21.09 0.97
N LYS A 208 -12.25 22.14 0.19
CA LYS A 208 -11.21 23.11 -0.20
C LYS A 208 -10.46 23.69 1.03
N ASP A 209 -11.19 24.08 2.07
CA ASP A 209 -10.58 24.68 3.28
C ASP A 209 -9.66 23.70 3.99
N ASP A 210 -10.02 22.42 4.02
CA ASP A 210 -9.20 21.38 4.63
C ASP A 210 -7.91 21.13 3.80
N LEU A 211 -8.00 21.13 2.46
CA LEU A 211 -6.82 21.03 1.59
C LEU A 211 -5.92 22.26 1.74
N VAL A 212 -6.50 23.47 1.77
CA VAL A 212 -5.74 24.70 1.99
C VAL A 212 -5.00 24.66 3.33
N MET A 213 -5.65 24.17 4.38
CA MET A 213 -5.02 23.98 5.70
C MET A 213 -3.82 23.05 5.61
N ILE A 214 -3.93 21.91 4.92
CA ILE A 214 -2.83 20.95 4.72
C ILE A 214 -1.70 21.61 3.94
N LEU A 215 -1.99 22.30 2.82
CA LEU A 215 -0.99 22.99 2.01
C LEU A 215 -0.23 24.07 2.81
N ASP A 216 -0.93 24.77 3.69
CA ASP A 216 -0.30 25.80 4.52
C ASP A 216 0.49 25.20 5.71
N GLY A 217 0.06 24.06 6.22
CA GLY A 217 0.64 23.42 7.42
C GLY A 217 1.81 22.48 7.14
N CYS A 218 1.72 21.67 6.09
CA CYS A 218 2.77 20.72 5.71
C CYS A 218 3.80 21.43 4.80
N LYS A 219 4.91 21.87 5.39
CA LYS A 219 5.89 22.73 4.69
C LYS A 219 6.77 22.00 3.69
N ASP A 220 6.97 20.70 3.89
CA ASP A 220 7.84 19.85 3.08
C ASP A 220 7.10 19.17 1.93
N LEU A 221 5.80 19.48 1.72
CA LEU A 221 5.02 18.91 0.62
C LEU A 221 5.60 19.28 -0.74
N GLU A 222 5.85 18.25 -1.54
CA GLU A 222 6.38 18.30 -2.90
C GLU A 222 5.33 17.85 -3.93
N GLU A 223 4.57 16.80 -3.62
CA GLU A 223 3.56 16.22 -4.51
C GLU A 223 2.22 16.05 -3.80
N VAL A 224 1.14 16.47 -4.46
CA VAL A 224 -0.24 16.27 -3.99
C VAL A 224 -1.10 15.81 -5.16
N ASP A 225 -1.80 14.69 -4.96
CA ASP A 225 -2.83 14.20 -5.89
C ASP A 225 -4.20 14.22 -5.19
N VAL A 226 -5.09 15.04 -5.70
CA VAL A 226 -6.50 15.13 -5.30
C VAL A 226 -7.42 14.84 -6.49
N SER A 227 -6.93 14.16 -7.52
CA SER A 227 -7.70 13.84 -8.71
C SER A 227 -9.00 13.11 -8.36
N ARG A 228 -10.07 13.45 -9.04
CA ARG A 228 -11.41 12.87 -8.86
C ARG A 228 -11.98 13.05 -7.44
N CYS A 229 -11.45 13.97 -6.64
CA CYS A 229 -12.02 14.30 -5.34
C CYS A 229 -13.39 14.96 -5.49
N ARG A 230 -14.28 14.70 -4.53
CA ARG A 230 -15.57 15.35 -4.36
C ARG A 230 -15.50 16.39 -3.23
N GLY A 231 -16.34 17.39 -3.27
CA GLY A 231 -16.34 18.49 -2.30
C GLY A 231 -15.22 19.50 -2.53
N LEU A 232 -14.44 19.36 -3.62
CA LEU A 232 -13.29 20.18 -3.92
C LEU A 232 -13.54 21.06 -5.15
N ASP A 233 -13.70 22.38 -4.90
CA ASP A 233 -13.69 23.40 -5.94
C ASP A 233 -12.25 23.90 -6.14
N VAL A 234 -11.71 23.71 -7.34
CA VAL A 234 -10.34 24.07 -7.69
C VAL A 234 -10.36 25.43 -8.39
N ASP A 235 -10.18 26.48 -7.62
CA ASP A 235 -10.12 27.86 -8.09
C ASP A 235 -8.69 28.44 -8.10
N ASP A 236 -8.57 29.69 -8.58
CA ASP A 236 -7.29 30.40 -8.66
C ASP A 236 -6.60 30.55 -7.30
N VAL A 237 -7.35 30.63 -6.19
CA VAL A 237 -6.77 30.77 -4.85
C VAL A 237 -6.08 29.47 -4.45
N LEU A 238 -6.72 28.34 -4.69
CA LEU A 238 -6.13 27.01 -4.42
C LEU A 238 -4.91 26.76 -5.33
N LEU A 239 -5.03 27.09 -6.64
CA LEU A 239 -3.93 26.93 -7.59
C LEU A 239 -2.70 27.78 -7.21
N LYS A 240 -2.90 29.01 -6.75
CA LYS A 240 -1.79 29.84 -6.23
C LYS A 240 -1.11 29.23 -5.00
N LYS A 241 -1.86 28.61 -4.10
CA LYS A 241 -1.29 27.90 -2.94
C LYS A 241 -0.54 26.62 -3.33
N ALA A 242 -1.05 25.89 -4.31
CA ALA A 242 -0.44 24.69 -4.82
C ALA A 242 0.79 24.97 -5.74
N ALA A 243 0.99 26.20 -6.19
CA ALA A 243 2.09 26.57 -7.12
C ALA A 243 3.50 26.30 -6.54
N LYS A 244 3.64 26.13 -5.23
CA LYS A 244 4.92 25.74 -4.57
C LYS A 244 5.25 24.25 -4.71
N LEU A 245 4.26 23.41 -5.08
CA LEU A 245 4.43 21.98 -5.25
C LEU A 245 5.15 21.68 -6.57
N SER A 246 5.98 20.66 -6.58
CA SER A 246 6.59 20.13 -7.80
C SER A 246 5.57 19.44 -8.68
N LYS A 247 4.51 18.85 -8.05
CA LYS A 247 3.44 18.15 -8.73
C LYS A 247 2.11 18.36 -8.01
N PHE A 248 1.10 18.85 -8.74
CA PHE A 248 -0.27 18.96 -8.24
C PHE A 248 -1.24 18.37 -9.27
N GLU A 249 -1.87 17.25 -8.90
CA GLU A 249 -2.87 16.56 -9.74
C GLU A 249 -4.27 16.78 -9.16
N PHE A 250 -5.20 17.27 -9.99
CA PHE A 250 -6.56 17.62 -9.57
C PHE A 250 -7.64 17.34 -10.63
N GLN A 251 -7.31 16.58 -11.68
CA GLN A 251 -8.25 16.31 -12.78
C GLN A 251 -9.46 15.54 -12.27
N GLY A 252 -10.66 15.97 -12.75
CA GLY A 252 -11.90 15.30 -12.42
C GLY A 252 -12.45 15.60 -11.02
N CYS A 253 -11.91 16.61 -10.32
CA CYS A 253 -12.52 17.12 -9.10
C CYS A 253 -13.92 17.68 -9.37
N LYS A 254 -14.82 17.50 -8.39
CA LYS A 254 -16.18 18.05 -8.42
C LYS A 254 -16.42 18.87 -7.16
N PRO A 255 -16.94 20.12 -7.29
CA PRO A 255 -17.37 20.90 -6.13
C PRO A 255 -18.46 20.13 -5.36
N GLU A 256 -18.69 20.53 -4.12
CA GLU A 256 -19.80 20.00 -3.33
C GLU A 256 -21.11 20.43 -4.00
N GLU A 257 -21.78 19.51 -4.68
CA GLU A 257 -23.15 19.73 -5.10
C GLU A 257 -23.98 19.76 -3.83
N ILE A 258 -24.74 20.86 -3.62
CA ILE A 258 -25.71 20.98 -2.54
C ILE A 258 -26.86 20.02 -2.87
N TYR A 259 -26.65 18.73 -2.69
CA TYR A 259 -27.76 17.78 -2.70
C TYR A 259 -28.55 18.01 -1.41
N GLY A 260 -29.74 18.60 -1.59
CA GLY A 260 -30.70 18.72 -0.52
C GLY A 260 -30.93 17.35 0.13
N ASN A 261 -30.69 17.27 1.41
CA ASN A 261 -31.12 16.23 2.34
C ASN A 261 -31.11 14.77 1.84
N GLY A 262 -29.97 14.13 1.69
CA GLY A 262 -29.97 12.71 1.29
C GLY A 262 -28.79 11.84 1.73
N TYR A 263 -27.61 12.38 1.87
CA TYR A 263 -26.44 11.56 2.22
C TYR A 263 -25.97 11.82 3.66
N ASN A 264 -26.69 11.23 4.61
CA ASN A 264 -26.24 11.15 6.01
C ASN A 264 -25.50 9.83 6.32
N ASN A 265 -25.17 9.03 5.31
CA ASN A 265 -24.59 7.71 5.57
C ASN A 265 -23.21 7.58 4.89
N TYR A 266 -22.17 7.36 5.72
CA TYR A 266 -20.81 7.01 5.30
C TYR A 266 -20.80 5.80 4.36
N ASP A 267 -21.75 4.89 4.52
CA ASP A 267 -21.87 3.65 3.78
C ASP A 267 -22.25 3.89 2.30
N ASP A 268 -23.13 4.86 2.01
CA ASP A 268 -23.57 5.16 0.65
C ASP A 268 -22.43 5.81 -0.16
N LEU A 269 -21.68 6.72 0.46
CA LEU A 269 -20.52 7.33 -0.17
C LEU A 269 -19.39 6.30 -0.39
N PHE A 270 -19.21 5.39 0.55
CA PHE A 270 -18.26 4.27 0.42
C PHE A 270 -18.64 3.37 -0.76
N MET A 271 -19.90 2.98 -0.86
CA MET A 271 -20.41 2.11 -1.94
C MET A 271 -20.26 2.78 -3.30
N GLU A 272 -20.55 4.08 -3.41
CA GLU A 272 -20.42 4.81 -4.66
C GLU A 272 -18.96 5.03 -5.07
N LEU A 273 -18.07 5.38 -4.13
CA LEU A 273 -16.65 5.62 -4.41
C LEU A 273 -15.88 4.34 -4.72
N VAL A 274 -16.24 3.22 -4.09
CA VAL A 274 -15.52 1.94 -4.23
C VAL A 274 -16.12 1.07 -5.34
N PHE A 275 -17.42 1.09 -5.53
CA PHE A 275 -18.12 0.18 -6.45
C PHE A 275 -18.77 0.87 -7.64
N GLY A 276 -18.86 2.22 -7.67
CA GLY A 276 -19.37 2.98 -8.82
C GLY A 276 -20.88 2.89 -9.02
N TYR A 277 -21.65 2.63 -7.93
CA TYR A 277 -23.12 2.61 -7.95
C TYR A 277 -23.70 3.97 -7.61
#